data_5800939af38fd31e8f3aa21ed890a1f6
#
_entry.id   5800939af38fd31e8f3aa21ed890a1f6
#
_cell.length_a   1.000
_cell.length_b   1.000
_cell.length_c   1.000
_cell.angle_alpha   90.00
_cell.angle_beta   90.00
_cell.angle_gamma   90.00
#
_symmetry.space_group_name_H-M   'P 1'
#
loop_
_entity.id
_entity.type
_entity.pdbx_description
1 polymer ?
#
loop_
_entity_poly.entity_id
_entity_poly.type
_entity_poly.pdbx_seq_one_letter_code
_entity_poly.pdbx_strand_id
1 'polypeptide(L)'
;MSAPLRRFLLCAGSITVMVTLGACDRSGGQTPPPPPVPPTEIRTTHLAQGPITRSIVLPAQVIPYQEATLYAKVSGYLKTINVDKGDKVKAGAILARMEIPELAAAKARQQAELQAASSDYQRLQKALARTPDLVVPDTVDQAKGRFEVAKASLAESETLLGYATITAPFAGVITQRYVDPGALIQANNAGSAIVSLMDFSTVRLQVAVPEIEAAKVTVGQPVRVTTDNLPGRQFDGKVTRFTYALDTTNRTMLAEAILQNQDLALRPGMLVTVKLGIERKEHAPLMPEEALVNERSNTFAYTVADGKAAKQPIKVGFNDGQNVEVLDGLKAGDAIALPGKAKLSDGQSVRVVDSQ
;
A
#
# COMPACT_ATOMS: atom_id res chain seq x y z
N MET A 1 -40.48 50.03 8.19
CA MET A 1 -41.34 50.44 9.33
C MET A 1 -40.41 50.69 10.49
N SER A 2 -40.13 51.93 10.70
CA SER A 2 -40.28 52.84 11.90
C SER A 2 -39.28 52.57 13.04
N ALA A 3 -38.34 53.54 13.10
CA ALA A 3 -37.60 53.94 14.31
C ALA A 3 -38.55 54.35 15.46
N PRO A 4 -38.10 54.72 16.70
CA PRO A 4 -37.42 55.99 16.95
C PRO A 4 -36.32 55.98 18.06
N LEU A 5 -35.29 56.74 17.91
CA LEU A 5 -34.89 58.01 18.52
C LEU A 5 -35.43 58.34 19.93
N ARG A 6 -34.48 58.50 20.92
CA ARG A 6 -34.64 59.44 22.02
C ARG A 6 -33.30 60.10 22.43
N ARG A 7 -33.31 61.41 22.25
CA ARG A 7 -32.37 62.41 22.80
C ARG A 7 -32.73 62.72 24.27
N PHE A 8 -31.75 63.11 25.10
CA PHE A 8 -31.80 64.09 26.20
C PHE A 8 -30.36 64.48 26.52
N LEU A 9 -29.92 65.64 26.28
CA LEU A 9 -29.97 67.01 26.84
C LEU A 9 -29.15 67.17 28.14
N LEU A 10 -28.06 67.94 27.95
CA LEU A 10 -27.41 68.99 28.73
C LEU A 10 -27.62 69.05 30.25
N CYS A 11 -26.49 69.18 30.95
CA CYS A 11 -26.33 70.21 32.00
C CYS A 11 -24.90 70.71 32.13
N ALA A 12 -24.74 72.00 31.96
CA ALA A 12 -23.49 72.76 32.13
C ALA A 12 -23.32 73.07 33.64
N GLY A 13 -22.09 73.02 34.11
CA GLY A 13 -21.71 73.45 35.48
C GLY A 13 -20.25 73.94 35.43
N SER A 14 -20.11 75.24 35.25
CA SER A 14 -18.87 76.00 35.43
C SER A 14 -18.47 76.06 36.88
N ILE A 15 -17.25 75.68 37.22
CA ILE A 15 -16.58 76.08 38.48
C ILE A 15 -15.12 76.48 38.11
N THR A 16 -14.89 77.75 38.32
CA THR A 16 -13.62 78.45 38.28
C THR A 16 -12.87 78.19 39.60
N VAL A 17 -11.63 77.66 39.51
CA VAL A 17 -10.70 77.72 40.65
C VAL A 17 -9.26 77.84 40.16
N MET A 18 -8.73 78.96 40.37
CA MET A 18 -7.44 79.45 40.91
C MET A 18 -6.14 78.73 40.55
N VAL A 19 -5.35 79.47 39.77
CA VAL A 19 -3.95 79.16 39.44
C VAL A 19 -3.07 79.42 40.69
N THR A 20 -2.35 78.38 41.13
CA THR A 20 -1.15 78.53 41.94
C THR A 20 0.07 77.98 41.16
N LEU A 21 0.97 78.87 40.80
CA LEU A 21 2.26 78.55 40.25
C LEU A 21 3.14 77.91 41.34
N GLY A 22 3.35 76.62 41.23
CA GLY A 22 4.41 75.88 41.96
C GLY A 22 5.51 75.46 40.99
N ALA A 23 6.62 76.10 41.07
CA ALA A 23 7.83 75.70 40.38
C ALA A 23 8.30 74.38 41.01
N CYS A 24 8.25 73.23 40.27
CA CYS A 24 8.88 71.98 40.63
C CYS A 24 9.97 71.68 39.62
N ASP A 25 11.14 71.67 40.17
CA ASP A 25 12.42 71.21 39.67
C ASP A 25 12.31 69.87 38.87
N ARG A 26 12.69 69.89 37.60
CA ARG A 26 12.83 68.66 36.77
C ARG A 26 14.16 68.02 37.06
N SER A 27 14.27 67.30 38.16
CA SER A 27 15.31 66.26 38.25
C SER A 27 15.01 65.17 37.25
N GLY A 28 15.80 65.09 36.21
CA GLY A 28 15.76 64.07 35.20
C GLY A 28 16.04 62.67 35.82
N GLY A 29 14.95 62.00 36.19
CA GLY A 29 15.04 60.59 36.53
C GLY A 29 15.40 59.79 35.30
N GLN A 30 16.64 59.44 35.17
CA GLN A 30 17.06 58.39 34.24
C GLN A 30 16.36 57.10 34.70
N THR A 31 15.42 56.63 33.93
CA THR A 31 14.84 55.28 34.11
C THR A 31 16.02 54.28 34.06
N PRO A 32 16.21 53.48 35.12
CA PRO A 32 17.27 52.48 35.05
C PRO A 32 17.08 51.59 33.83
N PRO A 33 18.15 51.23 33.13
CA PRO A 33 18.04 50.31 32.00
C PRO A 33 17.34 49.02 32.46
N PRO A 34 16.46 48.47 31.63
CA PRO A 34 15.77 47.22 32.00
C PRO A 34 16.84 46.15 32.37
N PRO A 35 16.59 45.34 33.37
CA PRO A 35 17.54 44.29 33.76
C PRO A 35 17.86 43.41 32.55
N PRO A 36 19.12 43.00 32.38
CA PRO A 36 19.54 42.18 31.26
C PRO A 36 18.69 40.90 31.23
N VAL A 37 17.99 40.66 30.13
CA VAL A 37 17.20 39.44 29.93
C VAL A 37 18.18 38.26 29.99
N PRO A 38 17.94 37.26 30.83
CA PRO A 38 18.85 36.12 30.92
C PRO A 38 19.00 35.45 29.55
N PRO A 39 20.19 35.01 29.16
CA PRO A 39 20.43 34.40 27.88
C PRO A 39 19.58 33.14 27.75
N THR A 40 18.91 33.01 26.58
CA THR A 40 18.08 31.83 26.30
C THR A 40 18.96 30.61 26.09
N GLU A 41 18.67 29.55 26.81
CA GLU A 41 19.40 28.28 26.66
C GLU A 41 18.95 27.59 25.36
N ILE A 42 19.92 27.23 24.52
CA ILE A 42 19.70 26.54 23.26
C ILE A 42 20.72 25.43 23.05
N ARG A 43 20.37 24.44 22.29
CA ARG A 43 21.31 23.44 21.75
C ARG A 43 21.83 23.92 20.40
N THR A 44 23.00 23.46 20.01
CA THR A 44 23.58 23.72 18.70
C THR A 44 23.96 22.43 17.99
N THR A 45 23.98 22.47 16.69
CA THR A 45 24.48 21.43 15.81
C THR A 45 25.29 22.04 14.68
N HIS A 46 25.94 21.21 13.89
CA HIS A 46 26.67 21.62 12.70
C HIS A 46 26.09 20.95 11.45
N LEU A 47 26.37 21.49 10.26
CA LEU A 47 26.03 20.82 9.02
C LEU A 47 26.73 19.46 8.96
N ALA A 48 25.94 18.40 8.82
CA ALA A 48 26.43 17.04 8.60
C ALA A 48 26.38 16.71 7.10
N GLN A 49 27.34 15.94 6.62
CA GLN A 49 27.26 15.35 5.28
C GLN A 49 26.57 13.98 5.38
N GLY A 50 25.51 13.77 4.59
CA GLY A 50 24.78 12.52 4.68
C GLY A 50 23.81 12.29 3.52
N PRO A 51 23.23 11.07 3.47
CA PRO A 51 22.23 10.75 2.48
C PRO A 51 20.88 11.40 2.83
N ILE A 52 20.21 11.93 1.83
CA ILE A 52 18.83 12.41 1.96
C ILE A 52 17.98 11.94 0.77
N THR A 53 16.73 11.58 1.05
CA THR A 53 15.80 11.09 0.03
C THR A 53 14.59 12.00 -0.05
N ARG A 54 14.38 12.58 -1.24
CA ARG A 54 13.13 13.27 -1.55
C ARG A 54 12.03 12.24 -1.76
N SER A 55 10.97 12.35 -1.01
CA SER A 55 9.83 11.44 -1.09
C SER A 55 8.56 12.21 -1.44
N ILE A 56 7.65 11.52 -2.11
CA ILE A 56 6.28 11.98 -2.31
C ILE A 56 5.32 11.11 -1.52
N VAL A 57 4.22 11.69 -1.10
CA VAL A 57 3.17 11.00 -0.35
C VAL A 57 1.97 10.85 -1.27
N LEU A 58 1.55 9.61 -1.52
CA LEU A 58 0.48 9.26 -2.44
C LEU A 58 -0.50 8.29 -1.80
N PRO A 59 -1.79 8.37 -2.14
CA PRO A 59 -2.73 7.32 -1.81
C PRO A 59 -2.46 6.08 -2.67
N ALA A 60 -2.66 4.90 -2.09
CA ALA A 60 -2.55 3.63 -2.79
C ALA A 60 -3.62 2.66 -2.36
N GLN A 61 -3.92 1.70 -3.22
CA GLN A 61 -4.83 0.61 -2.93
C GLN A 61 -4.07 -0.68 -2.68
N VAL A 62 -4.46 -1.38 -1.63
CA VAL A 62 -3.97 -2.74 -1.33
C VAL A 62 -4.73 -3.73 -2.20
N ILE A 63 -4.01 -4.52 -2.99
CA ILE A 63 -4.58 -5.62 -3.77
C ILE A 63 -3.92 -6.95 -3.37
N PRO A 64 -4.61 -8.09 -3.53
CA PRO A 64 -4.04 -9.39 -3.20
C PRO A 64 -2.88 -9.72 -4.16
N TYR A 65 -1.97 -10.60 -3.72
CA TYR A 65 -0.92 -11.14 -4.58
C TYR A 65 -1.52 -12.00 -5.69
N GLN A 66 -2.47 -12.87 -5.34
CA GLN A 66 -3.26 -13.69 -6.24
C GLN A 66 -4.72 -13.65 -5.84
N GLU A 67 -5.60 -13.68 -6.84
CA GLU A 67 -7.03 -13.76 -6.66
C GLU A 67 -7.61 -14.70 -7.72
N ALA A 68 -8.52 -15.57 -7.31
CA ALA A 68 -9.27 -16.43 -8.22
C ALA A 68 -10.70 -16.62 -7.73
N THR A 69 -11.65 -16.34 -8.60
CA THR A 69 -13.01 -16.80 -8.44
C THR A 69 -13.15 -18.18 -9.10
N LEU A 70 -13.51 -19.19 -8.32
CA LEU A 70 -13.58 -20.57 -8.77
C LEU A 70 -14.99 -20.87 -9.26
N TYR A 71 -15.06 -21.40 -10.48
CA TYR A 71 -16.28 -21.77 -11.18
C TYR A 71 -16.33 -23.27 -11.42
N ALA A 72 -17.54 -23.82 -11.52
CA ALA A 72 -17.72 -25.19 -11.98
C ALA A 72 -17.46 -25.30 -13.49
N LYS A 73 -16.71 -26.32 -13.90
CA LYS A 73 -16.49 -26.66 -15.30
C LYS A 73 -17.54 -27.61 -15.87
N VAL A 74 -18.31 -28.25 -15.01
CA VAL A 74 -19.38 -29.21 -15.35
C VAL A 74 -20.64 -28.84 -14.61
N SER A 75 -21.80 -29.11 -15.22
CA SER A 75 -23.10 -28.88 -14.58
C SER A 75 -23.47 -30.04 -13.64
N GLY A 76 -24.11 -29.72 -12.53
CA GLY A 76 -24.53 -30.70 -11.53
C GLY A 76 -24.98 -30.06 -10.23
N TYR A 77 -25.34 -30.88 -9.25
CA TYR A 77 -25.71 -30.40 -7.92
C TYR A 77 -24.48 -30.27 -7.02
N LEU A 78 -24.40 -29.19 -6.26
CA LEU A 78 -23.38 -29.02 -5.23
C LEU A 78 -23.69 -29.95 -4.04
N LYS A 79 -22.92 -31.03 -3.90
CA LYS A 79 -23.14 -32.03 -2.84
C LYS A 79 -22.63 -31.53 -1.49
N THR A 80 -21.37 -31.04 -1.47
CA THR A 80 -20.73 -30.52 -0.26
C THR A 80 -19.86 -29.33 -0.59
N ILE A 81 -19.80 -28.41 0.37
CA ILE A 81 -18.79 -27.33 0.41
C ILE A 81 -18.12 -27.41 1.78
N ASN A 82 -16.79 -27.53 1.79
CA ASN A 82 -16.01 -27.81 2.98
C ASN A 82 -15.36 -26.55 3.57
N VAL A 83 -15.69 -25.39 3.04
CA VAL A 83 -15.09 -24.10 3.42
C VAL A 83 -16.13 -23.02 3.53
N ASP A 84 -15.84 -22.02 4.35
CA ASP A 84 -16.65 -20.81 4.46
C ASP A 84 -15.76 -19.55 4.43
N LYS A 85 -16.38 -18.37 4.41
CA LYS A 85 -15.71 -17.05 4.43
C LYS A 85 -14.78 -16.95 5.63
N GLY A 86 -13.53 -16.58 5.37
CA GLY A 86 -12.48 -16.45 6.38
C GLY A 86 -11.60 -17.69 6.55
N ASP A 87 -11.97 -18.83 5.97
CA ASP A 87 -11.17 -20.05 6.07
C ASP A 87 -9.86 -19.94 5.30
N LYS A 88 -8.78 -20.38 5.93
CA LYS A 88 -7.45 -20.51 5.34
C LYS A 88 -7.30 -21.89 4.71
N VAL A 89 -6.96 -21.93 3.45
CA VAL A 89 -6.80 -23.18 2.68
C VAL A 89 -5.39 -23.29 2.09
N LYS A 90 -4.93 -24.53 1.94
CA LYS A 90 -3.68 -24.86 1.25
C LYS A 90 -3.96 -25.12 -0.23
N ALA A 91 -2.94 -24.96 -1.08
CA ALA A 91 -3.02 -25.39 -2.47
C ALA A 91 -3.42 -26.87 -2.56
N GLY A 92 -4.33 -27.21 -3.48
CA GLY A 92 -4.86 -28.56 -3.66
C GLY A 92 -5.94 -28.98 -2.66
N ALA A 93 -6.27 -28.17 -1.65
CA ALA A 93 -7.35 -28.47 -0.71
C ALA A 93 -8.69 -28.58 -1.44
N ILE A 94 -9.49 -29.59 -1.09
CA ILE A 94 -10.82 -29.77 -1.67
C ILE A 94 -11.77 -28.78 -1.02
N LEU A 95 -12.29 -27.87 -1.83
CA LEU A 95 -13.21 -26.81 -1.40
C LEU A 95 -14.67 -27.24 -1.50
N ALA A 96 -15.01 -27.90 -2.61
CA ALA A 96 -16.37 -28.35 -2.87
C ALA A 96 -16.39 -29.62 -3.70
N ARG A 97 -17.49 -30.36 -3.62
CA ARG A 97 -17.77 -31.53 -4.45
C ARG A 97 -19.15 -31.41 -5.05
N MET A 98 -19.23 -31.70 -6.33
CA MET A 98 -20.46 -31.79 -7.08
C MET A 98 -20.91 -33.26 -7.22
N GLU A 99 -22.19 -33.45 -7.32
CA GLU A 99 -22.81 -34.73 -7.67
C GLU A 99 -23.39 -34.66 -9.07
N ILE A 100 -22.91 -35.57 -9.93
CA ILE A 100 -23.26 -35.58 -11.35
C ILE A 100 -23.59 -37.06 -11.72
N PRO A 101 -24.80 -37.52 -11.41
CA PRO A 101 -25.19 -38.93 -11.63
C PRO A 101 -25.02 -39.37 -13.08
N GLU A 102 -25.27 -38.49 -14.04
CA GLU A 102 -25.18 -38.76 -15.48
C GLU A 102 -23.75 -39.12 -15.89
N LEU A 103 -22.75 -38.35 -15.41
CA LEU A 103 -21.33 -38.64 -15.67
C LEU A 103 -20.85 -39.89 -14.98
N ALA A 104 -21.35 -40.17 -13.77
CA ALA A 104 -21.05 -41.41 -13.04
C ALA A 104 -21.58 -42.64 -13.81
N ALA A 105 -22.80 -42.57 -14.32
CA ALA A 105 -23.38 -43.60 -15.16
C ALA A 105 -22.65 -43.77 -16.50
N ALA A 106 -22.27 -42.67 -17.14
CA ALA A 106 -21.47 -42.68 -18.39
C ALA A 106 -20.12 -43.36 -18.17
N LYS A 107 -19.41 -43.02 -17.08
CA LYS A 107 -18.14 -43.70 -16.71
C LYS A 107 -18.33 -45.20 -16.53
N ALA A 108 -19.34 -45.61 -15.80
CA ALA A 108 -19.61 -47.05 -15.57
C ALA A 108 -19.86 -47.79 -16.90
N ARG A 109 -20.61 -47.21 -17.83
CA ARG A 109 -20.87 -47.76 -19.16
C ARG A 109 -19.56 -47.92 -19.94
N GLN A 110 -18.77 -46.85 -20.03
CA GLN A 110 -17.51 -46.84 -20.80
C GLN A 110 -16.46 -47.75 -20.19
N GLN A 111 -16.47 -47.95 -18.88
CA GLN A 111 -15.63 -48.94 -18.21
C GLN A 111 -15.97 -50.36 -18.63
N ALA A 112 -17.27 -50.66 -18.76
CA ALA A 112 -17.72 -51.96 -19.26
C ALA A 112 -17.37 -52.17 -20.76
N GLU A 113 -17.52 -51.12 -21.59
CA GLU A 113 -17.12 -51.14 -23.00
C GLU A 113 -15.60 -51.37 -23.16
N LEU A 114 -14.77 -50.68 -22.38
CA LEU A 114 -13.33 -50.91 -22.36
C LEU A 114 -12.96 -52.33 -21.97
N GLN A 115 -13.61 -52.86 -20.92
CA GLN A 115 -13.38 -54.24 -20.48
C GLN A 115 -13.71 -55.25 -21.58
N ALA A 116 -14.83 -55.08 -22.29
CA ALA A 116 -15.22 -55.92 -23.41
C ALA A 116 -14.21 -55.83 -24.57
N ALA A 117 -13.87 -54.61 -25.00
CA ALA A 117 -12.90 -54.37 -26.10
C ALA A 117 -11.49 -54.91 -25.75
N SER A 118 -11.05 -54.71 -24.50
CA SER A 118 -9.77 -55.23 -23.99
C SER A 118 -9.72 -56.74 -24.02
N SER A 119 -10.80 -57.43 -23.58
CA SER A 119 -10.88 -58.87 -23.57
C SER A 119 -10.88 -59.47 -25.00
N ASP A 120 -11.55 -58.83 -25.93
CA ASP A 120 -11.58 -59.23 -27.33
C ASP A 120 -10.22 -59.05 -27.99
N TYR A 121 -9.57 -57.91 -27.85
CA TYR A 121 -8.24 -57.65 -28.34
C TYR A 121 -7.21 -58.59 -27.77
N GLN A 122 -7.21 -58.85 -26.47
CA GLN A 122 -6.30 -59.81 -25.82
C GLN A 122 -6.51 -61.25 -26.30
N ARG A 123 -7.76 -61.65 -26.55
CA ARG A 123 -8.09 -62.97 -27.10
C ARG A 123 -7.55 -63.15 -28.49
N LEU A 124 -7.75 -62.17 -29.39
CA LEU A 124 -7.23 -62.16 -30.75
C LEU A 124 -5.71 -62.15 -30.77
N GLN A 125 -5.08 -61.37 -29.92
CA GLN A 125 -3.63 -61.27 -29.78
C GLN A 125 -3.01 -62.59 -29.31
N LYS A 126 -3.63 -63.29 -28.36
CA LYS A 126 -3.23 -64.64 -27.93
C LYS A 126 -3.43 -65.68 -29.05
N ALA A 127 -4.50 -65.59 -29.84
CA ALA A 127 -4.73 -66.47 -30.98
C ALA A 127 -3.69 -66.23 -32.07
N LEU A 128 -3.38 -65.00 -32.43
CA LEU A 128 -2.30 -64.66 -33.37
C LEU A 128 -0.95 -65.19 -32.95
N ALA A 129 -0.62 -65.09 -31.66
CA ALA A 129 0.64 -65.59 -31.13
C ALA A 129 0.75 -67.13 -31.15
N ARG A 130 -0.40 -67.86 -31.11
CA ARG A 130 -0.43 -69.35 -31.12
C ARG A 130 -0.54 -69.90 -32.53
N THR A 131 -1.34 -69.30 -33.38
CA THR A 131 -1.66 -69.77 -34.72
C THR A 131 -1.74 -68.59 -35.73
N PRO A 132 -0.57 -68.04 -36.17
CA PRO A 132 -0.54 -66.85 -36.97
C PRO A 132 -1.28 -67.00 -38.31
N ASP A 133 -1.26 -68.17 -38.91
CA ASP A 133 -1.88 -68.43 -40.23
C ASP A 133 -3.42 -68.48 -40.19
N LEU A 134 -4.02 -68.59 -39.02
CA LEU A 134 -5.49 -68.69 -38.84
C LEU A 134 -6.14 -67.35 -38.45
N VAL A 135 -5.36 -66.33 -38.08
CA VAL A 135 -5.86 -65.06 -37.66
C VAL A 135 -5.61 -64.02 -38.75
N VAL A 136 -6.65 -63.38 -39.24
CA VAL A 136 -6.55 -62.31 -40.22
C VAL A 136 -5.99 -61.07 -39.50
N PRO A 137 -4.82 -60.49 -39.94
CA PRO A 137 -4.23 -59.34 -39.28
C PRO A 137 -5.15 -58.15 -39.12
N ASP A 138 -5.97 -57.85 -40.10
CA ASP A 138 -6.95 -56.77 -40.09
C ASP A 138 -7.97 -56.88 -38.91
N THR A 139 -8.36 -58.11 -38.50
CA THR A 139 -9.27 -58.31 -37.37
C THR A 139 -8.59 -57.96 -36.03
N VAL A 140 -7.27 -58.15 -35.92
CA VAL A 140 -6.49 -57.77 -34.73
C VAL A 140 -6.39 -56.24 -34.69
N ASP A 141 -6.07 -55.61 -35.82
CA ASP A 141 -5.98 -54.17 -35.93
C ASP A 141 -7.30 -53.47 -35.64
N GLN A 142 -8.39 -54.03 -36.13
CA GLN A 142 -9.77 -53.50 -35.82
C GLN A 142 -10.08 -53.67 -34.34
N ALA A 143 -9.75 -54.80 -33.69
CA ALA A 143 -10.00 -55.00 -32.27
C ALA A 143 -9.12 -54.03 -31.42
N LYS A 144 -7.86 -53.81 -31.83
CA LYS A 144 -6.99 -52.81 -31.22
C LYS A 144 -7.56 -51.42 -31.33
N GLY A 145 -8.06 -51.05 -32.55
CA GLY A 145 -8.71 -49.75 -32.75
C GLY A 145 -9.90 -49.53 -31.79
N ARG A 146 -10.79 -50.54 -31.65
CA ARG A 146 -11.89 -50.49 -30.68
C ARG A 146 -11.43 -50.34 -29.23
N PHE A 147 -10.39 -51.10 -28.84
CA PHE A 147 -9.79 -50.98 -27.50
C PHE A 147 -9.29 -49.56 -27.21
N GLU A 148 -8.53 -48.98 -28.15
CA GLU A 148 -7.98 -47.61 -27.97
C GLU A 148 -9.08 -46.55 -27.94
N VAL A 149 -10.14 -46.68 -28.74
CA VAL A 149 -11.31 -45.80 -28.71
C VAL A 149 -12.04 -45.89 -27.37
N ALA A 150 -12.32 -47.12 -26.88
CA ALA A 150 -12.97 -47.30 -25.59
C ALA A 150 -12.15 -46.76 -24.42
N LYS A 151 -10.83 -46.95 -24.48
CA LYS A 151 -9.88 -46.37 -23.52
C LYS A 151 -9.90 -44.85 -23.50
N ALA A 152 -9.90 -44.22 -24.65
CA ALA A 152 -9.99 -42.77 -24.77
C ALA A 152 -11.31 -42.22 -24.23
N SER A 153 -12.43 -42.88 -24.55
CA SER A 153 -13.77 -42.50 -24.05
C SER A 153 -13.87 -42.59 -22.52
N LEU A 154 -13.30 -43.66 -21.92
CA LEU A 154 -13.26 -43.74 -20.44
C LEU A 154 -12.42 -42.61 -19.83
N ALA A 155 -11.25 -42.31 -20.40
CA ALA A 155 -10.36 -41.23 -19.93
C ALA A 155 -11.04 -39.86 -20.01
N GLU A 156 -11.84 -39.60 -21.06
CA GLU A 156 -12.66 -38.41 -21.19
C GLU A 156 -13.66 -38.28 -20.02
N SER A 157 -14.45 -39.33 -19.74
CA SER A 157 -15.40 -39.33 -18.62
C SER A 157 -14.74 -39.20 -17.26
N GLU A 158 -13.56 -39.80 -17.06
CA GLU A 158 -12.80 -39.61 -15.83
C GLU A 158 -12.31 -38.18 -15.66
N THR A 159 -11.87 -37.53 -16.73
CA THR A 159 -11.48 -36.12 -16.73
C THR A 159 -12.66 -35.21 -16.36
N LEU A 160 -13.81 -35.45 -16.98
CA LEU A 160 -15.03 -34.68 -16.66
C LEU A 160 -15.49 -34.88 -15.23
N LEU A 161 -15.44 -36.10 -14.70
CA LEU A 161 -15.71 -36.38 -13.28
C LEU A 161 -14.69 -35.75 -12.35
N GLY A 162 -13.42 -35.64 -12.78
CA GLY A 162 -12.40 -34.91 -12.04
C GLY A 162 -12.78 -33.45 -11.79
N TYR A 163 -13.46 -32.81 -12.74
CA TYR A 163 -13.96 -31.45 -12.60
C TYR A 163 -15.12 -31.30 -11.60
N ALA A 164 -15.76 -32.39 -11.18
CA ALA A 164 -16.74 -32.38 -10.09
C ALA A 164 -16.13 -32.09 -8.71
N THR A 165 -14.82 -32.19 -8.58
CA THR A 165 -14.10 -31.83 -7.36
C THR A 165 -13.38 -30.51 -7.56
N ILE A 166 -13.81 -29.47 -6.85
CA ILE A 166 -13.24 -28.13 -6.91
C ILE A 166 -12.14 -28.03 -5.84
N THR A 167 -10.92 -27.73 -6.28
CA THR A 167 -9.74 -27.60 -5.41
C THR A 167 -9.15 -26.20 -5.46
N ALA A 168 -8.46 -25.81 -4.40
CA ALA A 168 -7.75 -24.54 -4.32
C ALA A 168 -6.53 -24.53 -5.26
N PRO A 169 -6.42 -23.59 -6.21
CA PRO A 169 -5.28 -23.50 -7.11
C PRO A 169 -3.99 -23.02 -6.42
N PHE A 170 -4.12 -22.27 -5.32
CA PHE A 170 -3.03 -21.77 -4.49
C PHE A 170 -3.49 -21.71 -3.03
N ALA A 171 -2.56 -21.51 -2.11
CA ALA A 171 -2.87 -21.29 -0.70
C ALA A 171 -3.38 -19.87 -0.47
N GLY A 172 -4.42 -19.71 0.36
CA GLY A 172 -5.02 -18.39 0.59
C GLY A 172 -6.18 -18.44 1.56
N VAL A 173 -6.99 -17.40 1.52
CA VAL A 173 -8.20 -17.24 2.35
C VAL A 173 -9.42 -17.17 1.45
N ILE A 174 -10.47 -17.88 1.82
CA ILE A 174 -11.78 -17.78 1.17
C ILE A 174 -12.41 -16.44 1.56
N THR A 175 -12.61 -15.57 0.59
CA THR A 175 -13.18 -14.24 0.84
C THR A 175 -14.68 -14.20 0.62
N GLN A 176 -15.18 -15.01 -0.31
CA GLN A 176 -16.61 -15.11 -0.61
C GLN A 176 -17.01 -16.55 -0.90
N ARG A 177 -18.24 -16.89 -0.52
CA ARG A 177 -18.95 -18.12 -0.88
C ARG A 177 -20.26 -17.71 -1.53
N TYR A 178 -20.50 -18.17 -2.75
CA TYR A 178 -21.61 -17.74 -3.59
C TYR A 178 -22.79 -18.72 -3.58
N VAL A 179 -22.52 -19.96 -3.21
CA VAL A 179 -23.51 -21.05 -3.34
C VAL A 179 -23.54 -21.92 -2.09
N ASP A 180 -24.67 -22.59 -1.88
CA ASP A 180 -24.92 -23.51 -0.76
C ASP A 180 -25.06 -24.96 -1.25
N PRO A 181 -24.84 -25.98 -0.39
CA PRO A 181 -25.11 -27.35 -0.72
C PRO A 181 -26.57 -27.56 -1.19
N GLY A 182 -26.74 -28.38 -2.22
CA GLY A 182 -28.04 -28.60 -2.89
C GLY A 182 -28.33 -27.67 -4.06
N ALA A 183 -27.53 -26.61 -4.27
CA ALA A 183 -27.72 -25.75 -5.42
C ALA A 183 -27.37 -26.44 -6.75
N LEU A 184 -28.18 -26.22 -7.76
CA LEU A 184 -27.88 -26.61 -9.14
C LEU A 184 -26.90 -25.61 -9.76
N ILE A 185 -25.72 -26.08 -10.13
CA ILE A 185 -24.68 -25.31 -10.77
C ILE A 185 -24.70 -25.63 -12.28
N GLN A 186 -24.70 -24.59 -13.10
CA GLN A 186 -24.61 -24.72 -14.55
C GLN A 186 -23.22 -24.31 -15.04
N ALA A 187 -22.55 -25.18 -15.79
CA ALA A 187 -21.28 -24.87 -16.39
C ALA A 187 -21.37 -23.67 -17.35
N ASN A 188 -20.30 -22.91 -17.49
CA ASN A 188 -20.17 -21.79 -18.45
C ASN A 188 -21.14 -20.61 -18.24
N ASN A 189 -21.78 -20.50 -17.07
CA ASN A 189 -22.59 -19.35 -16.73
C ASN A 189 -21.84 -18.43 -15.74
N ALA A 190 -21.80 -17.12 -16.01
CA ALA A 190 -21.16 -16.14 -15.15
C ALA A 190 -21.71 -16.10 -13.71
N GLY A 191 -22.94 -16.63 -13.51
CA GLY A 191 -23.57 -16.80 -12.19
C GLY A 191 -23.16 -18.05 -11.42
N SER A 192 -22.25 -18.87 -11.94
CA SER A 192 -21.87 -20.18 -11.35
C SER A 192 -20.57 -20.12 -10.55
N ALA A 193 -20.22 -18.95 -10.01
CA ALA A 193 -19.13 -18.80 -9.05
C ALA A 193 -19.46 -19.63 -7.78
N ILE A 194 -18.47 -20.36 -7.28
CA ILE A 194 -18.61 -21.17 -6.08
C ILE A 194 -17.99 -20.46 -4.88
N VAL A 195 -16.72 -20.10 -4.99
CA VAL A 195 -15.99 -19.37 -3.96
C VAL A 195 -14.98 -18.40 -4.60
N SER A 196 -14.66 -17.31 -3.91
CA SER A 196 -13.47 -16.48 -4.19
C SER A 196 -12.38 -16.81 -3.20
N LEU A 197 -11.18 -17.02 -3.74
CA LEU A 197 -9.95 -17.31 -3.01
C LEU A 197 -8.95 -16.19 -3.28
N MET A 198 -8.36 -15.63 -2.22
CA MET A 198 -7.30 -14.61 -2.31
C MET A 198 -6.09 -15.02 -1.49
N ASP A 199 -4.89 -14.86 -2.07
CA ASP A 199 -3.63 -14.84 -1.33
C ASP A 199 -3.22 -13.40 -1.08
N PHE A 200 -3.17 -13.02 0.19
CA PHE A 200 -2.68 -11.72 0.64
C PHE A 200 -1.70 -11.84 1.82
N SER A 201 -1.03 -12.98 1.94
CA SER A 201 0.16 -13.15 2.78
C SER A 201 1.32 -12.25 2.32
N THR A 202 1.31 -11.94 1.05
CA THR A 202 2.03 -10.85 0.39
C THR A 202 0.98 -9.98 -0.30
N VAL A 203 1.11 -8.67 -0.23
CA VAL A 203 0.20 -7.74 -0.90
C VAL A 203 0.92 -6.91 -1.94
N ARG A 204 0.19 -6.50 -2.95
CA ARG A 204 0.63 -5.52 -3.93
C ARG A 204 -0.06 -4.19 -3.65
N LEU A 205 0.68 -3.12 -3.72
CA LEU A 205 0.15 -1.76 -3.66
C LEU A 205 0.11 -1.19 -5.06
N GLN A 206 -1.04 -0.69 -5.45
CA GLN A 206 -1.17 0.11 -6.65
C GLN A 206 -1.12 1.58 -6.30
N VAL A 207 -0.09 2.25 -6.80
CA VAL A 207 0.20 3.67 -6.55
C VAL A 207 0.09 4.42 -7.87
N ALA A 208 -0.83 5.38 -7.94
CA ALA A 208 -0.95 6.27 -9.09
C ALA A 208 0.04 7.43 -8.96
N VAL A 209 1.14 7.38 -9.70
CA VAL A 209 2.21 8.39 -9.66
C VAL A 209 1.93 9.48 -10.70
N PRO A 210 1.87 10.77 -10.30
CA PRO A 210 1.66 11.87 -11.23
C PRO A 210 2.74 11.97 -12.32
N GLU A 211 2.37 12.42 -13.51
CA GLU A 211 3.24 12.57 -14.70
C GLU A 211 4.57 13.27 -14.39
N ILE A 212 4.53 14.34 -13.59
CA ILE A 212 5.72 15.14 -13.23
C ILE A 212 6.80 14.33 -12.48
N GLU A 213 6.40 13.26 -11.77
CA GLU A 213 7.30 12.39 -11.03
C GLU A 213 7.50 11.03 -11.72
N ALA A 214 6.68 10.69 -12.70
CA ALA A 214 6.68 9.39 -13.36
C ALA A 214 8.02 9.01 -13.98
N ALA A 215 8.72 9.98 -14.60
CA ALA A 215 10.04 9.79 -15.22
C ALA A 215 11.14 9.43 -14.20
N LYS A 216 10.93 9.68 -12.91
CA LYS A 216 11.90 9.42 -11.84
C LYS A 216 11.63 8.11 -11.10
N VAL A 217 10.54 7.41 -11.43
CA VAL A 217 10.21 6.13 -10.81
C VAL A 217 11.10 5.04 -11.39
N THR A 218 11.75 4.30 -10.50
CA THR A 218 12.59 3.16 -10.89
C THR A 218 12.29 1.94 -10.02
N VAL A 219 12.53 0.75 -10.57
CA VAL A 219 12.40 -0.49 -9.81
C VAL A 219 13.43 -0.52 -8.69
N GLY A 220 13.01 -0.98 -7.50
CA GLY A 220 13.84 -1.04 -6.31
C GLY A 220 13.72 0.17 -5.38
N GLN A 221 13.06 1.25 -5.79
CA GLN A 221 12.82 2.41 -4.93
C GLN A 221 12.06 2.01 -3.66
N PRO A 222 12.48 2.52 -2.48
CA PRO A 222 11.83 2.19 -1.22
C PRO A 222 10.46 2.85 -1.14
N VAL A 223 9.51 2.10 -0.60
CA VAL A 223 8.19 2.61 -0.22
C VAL A 223 7.95 2.35 1.25
N ARG A 224 7.40 3.32 1.94
CA ARG A 224 6.91 3.19 3.31
C ARG A 224 5.42 3.43 3.33
N VAL A 225 4.70 2.54 3.97
CA VAL A 225 3.24 2.50 3.97
C VAL A 225 2.71 2.68 5.37
N THR A 226 1.75 3.56 5.50
CA THR A 226 1.00 3.80 6.74
C THR A 226 -0.49 3.80 6.42
N THR A 227 -1.31 3.52 7.41
CA THR A 227 -2.76 3.61 7.29
C THR A 227 -3.36 4.01 8.62
N ASP A 228 -4.38 4.84 8.59
CA ASP A 228 -5.11 5.29 9.79
C ASP A 228 -5.83 4.12 10.49
N ASN A 229 -6.13 3.06 9.75
CA ASN A 229 -6.75 1.84 10.29
C ASN A 229 -5.81 1.02 11.20
N LEU A 230 -4.49 1.26 11.14
CA LEU A 230 -3.47 0.56 11.92
C LEU A 230 -2.48 1.60 12.48
N PRO A 231 -2.92 2.44 13.46
CA PRO A 231 -2.11 3.54 13.96
C PRO A 231 -0.79 3.03 14.57
N GLY A 232 0.30 3.73 14.27
CA GLY A 232 1.65 3.39 14.74
C GLY A 232 2.32 2.24 14.00
N ARG A 233 1.65 1.55 13.07
CA ARG A 233 2.25 0.51 12.22
C ARG A 233 2.77 1.09 10.93
N GLN A 234 3.95 0.65 10.55
CA GLN A 234 4.59 0.97 9.26
C GLN A 234 4.95 -0.34 8.56
N PHE A 235 4.79 -0.32 7.23
CA PHE A 235 5.14 -1.44 6.39
C PHE A 235 6.11 -0.94 5.33
N ASP A 236 7.27 -1.58 5.22
CA ASP A 236 8.28 -1.22 4.24
C ASP A 236 8.22 -2.18 3.05
N GLY A 237 8.42 -1.64 1.86
CA GLY A 237 8.44 -2.41 0.61
C GLY A 237 9.29 -1.72 -0.44
N LYS A 238 9.22 -2.23 -1.66
CA LYS A 238 9.94 -1.67 -2.81
C LYS A 238 9.06 -1.68 -4.04
N VAL A 239 9.24 -0.68 -4.90
CA VAL A 239 8.67 -0.68 -6.24
C VAL A 239 9.22 -1.87 -7.01
N THR A 240 8.34 -2.72 -7.54
CA THR A 240 8.71 -3.91 -8.30
C THR A 240 8.50 -3.76 -9.79
N ARG A 241 7.51 -2.94 -10.19
CA ARG A 241 7.17 -2.66 -11.58
C ARG A 241 6.33 -1.40 -11.72
N PHE A 242 6.23 -0.89 -12.93
CA PHE A 242 5.33 0.19 -13.32
C PHE A 242 4.96 0.06 -14.80
N THR A 243 3.91 0.77 -15.23
CA THR A 243 3.28 0.52 -16.54
C THR A 243 4.01 1.11 -17.74
N TYR A 244 5.01 1.97 -17.56
CA TYR A 244 5.68 2.74 -18.62
C TYR A 244 4.73 3.58 -19.51
N ALA A 245 3.47 3.66 -19.13
CA ALA A 245 2.44 4.41 -19.83
C ALA A 245 1.65 5.26 -18.83
N LEU A 246 1.22 6.42 -19.26
CA LEU A 246 0.33 7.28 -18.49
C LEU A 246 -1.12 6.94 -18.83
N ASP A 247 -1.95 6.87 -17.81
CA ASP A 247 -3.40 6.94 -17.98
C ASP A 247 -3.75 8.35 -18.43
N THR A 248 -4.39 8.45 -19.59
CA THR A 248 -4.72 9.74 -20.23
C THR A 248 -5.83 10.50 -19.50
N THR A 249 -6.63 9.81 -18.69
CA THR A 249 -7.76 10.41 -17.96
C THR A 249 -7.29 11.20 -16.74
N ASN A 250 -6.37 10.61 -15.97
CA ASN A 250 -5.90 11.17 -14.70
C ASN A 250 -4.43 11.63 -14.73
N ARG A 251 -3.74 11.42 -15.86
CA ARG A 251 -2.31 11.74 -16.07
C ARG A 251 -1.40 11.14 -14.98
N THR A 252 -1.62 9.86 -14.68
CA THR A 252 -0.80 9.13 -13.73
C THR A 252 -0.20 7.88 -14.36
N MET A 253 0.97 7.48 -13.90
CA MET A 253 1.57 6.17 -14.19
C MET A 253 1.31 5.24 -13.01
N LEU A 254 0.84 4.03 -13.29
CA LEU A 254 0.62 3.04 -12.25
C LEU A 254 1.95 2.37 -11.89
N ALA A 255 2.36 2.52 -10.63
CA ALA A 255 3.48 1.79 -10.03
C ALA A 255 2.95 0.74 -9.06
N GLU A 256 3.62 -0.40 -9.00
CA GLU A 256 3.31 -1.46 -8.04
C GLU A 256 4.49 -1.69 -7.09
N ALA A 257 4.17 -1.77 -5.81
CA ALA A 257 5.10 -2.17 -4.77
C ALA A 257 4.60 -3.45 -4.09
N ILE A 258 5.53 -4.30 -3.67
CA ILE A 258 5.22 -5.55 -2.96
C ILE A 258 5.63 -5.41 -1.50
N LEU A 259 4.72 -5.85 -0.60
CA LEU A 259 4.93 -5.87 0.84
C LEU A 259 4.63 -7.25 1.41
N GLN A 260 5.41 -7.67 2.40
CA GLN A 260 5.09 -8.84 3.22
C GLN A 260 3.96 -8.52 4.20
N ASN A 261 3.00 -9.42 4.33
CA ASN A 261 1.81 -9.26 5.15
C ASN A 261 1.48 -10.56 5.90
N GLN A 262 2.45 -11.10 6.61
CA GLN A 262 2.35 -12.42 7.26
C GLN A 262 1.23 -12.52 8.29
N ASP A 263 0.94 -11.43 8.97
CA ASP A 263 -0.15 -11.33 9.96
C ASP A 263 -1.52 -10.99 9.33
N LEU A 264 -1.59 -10.83 8.00
CA LEU A 264 -2.78 -10.51 7.23
C LEU A 264 -3.47 -9.21 7.69
N ALA A 265 -2.71 -8.27 8.25
CA ALA A 265 -3.23 -7.01 8.76
C ALA A 265 -3.66 -6.05 7.63
N LEU A 266 -2.91 -6.03 6.52
CA LEU A 266 -3.30 -5.34 5.30
C LEU A 266 -4.27 -6.21 4.51
N ARG A 267 -5.49 -5.72 4.35
CA ARG A 267 -6.55 -6.46 3.63
C ARG A 267 -6.74 -5.88 2.25
N PRO A 268 -6.95 -6.71 1.22
CA PRO A 268 -7.33 -6.25 -0.11
C PRO A 268 -8.51 -5.27 -0.06
N GLY A 269 -8.44 -4.20 -0.85
CA GLY A 269 -9.42 -3.13 -0.86
C GLY A 269 -9.14 -1.98 0.12
N MET A 270 -8.21 -2.12 1.06
CA MET A 270 -7.81 -1.02 1.93
C MET A 270 -7.13 0.09 1.13
N LEU A 271 -7.44 1.35 1.49
CA LEU A 271 -6.68 2.51 1.09
C LEU A 271 -5.60 2.78 2.13
N VAL A 272 -4.40 3.06 1.65
CA VAL A 272 -3.21 3.32 2.47
C VAL A 272 -2.46 4.53 1.94
N THR A 273 -1.65 5.14 2.78
CA THR A 273 -0.76 6.23 2.41
C THR A 273 0.64 5.67 2.15
N VAL A 274 1.18 5.95 0.99
CA VAL A 274 2.52 5.51 0.57
C VAL A 274 3.46 6.70 0.50
N LYS A 275 4.55 6.64 1.25
CA LYS A 275 5.70 7.54 1.09
C LYS A 275 6.68 6.85 0.14
N LEU A 276 6.74 7.34 -1.11
CA LEU A 276 7.60 6.83 -2.18
C LEU A 276 8.86 7.67 -2.28
N GLY A 277 10.03 7.06 -2.11
CA GLY A 277 11.32 7.72 -2.33
C GLY A 277 11.56 7.90 -3.82
N ILE A 278 11.67 9.15 -4.28
CA ILE A 278 11.80 9.48 -5.71
C ILE A 278 13.25 9.76 -6.11
N GLU A 279 13.97 10.48 -5.26
CA GLU A 279 15.31 10.97 -5.60
C GLU A 279 16.18 10.95 -4.36
N ARG A 280 17.39 10.39 -4.48
CA ARG A 280 18.34 10.24 -3.37
C ARG A 280 19.66 10.91 -3.71
N LYS A 281 20.16 11.69 -2.76
CA LYS A 281 21.51 12.25 -2.76
C LYS A 281 22.32 11.59 -1.67
N GLU A 282 23.51 11.08 -1.98
CA GLU A 282 24.35 10.36 -0.99
C GLU A 282 25.14 11.30 -0.09
N HIS A 283 25.51 12.49 -0.60
CA HIS A 283 26.36 13.47 0.09
C HIS A 283 25.72 14.86 0.00
N ALA A 284 24.71 15.11 0.82
CA ALA A 284 24.09 16.43 0.92
C ALA A 284 24.49 17.09 2.25
N PRO A 285 24.68 18.42 2.28
CA PRO A 285 24.81 19.14 3.54
C PRO A 285 23.45 19.18 4.22
N LEU A 286 23.36 18.58 5.42
CA LEU A 286 22.12 18.37 6.15
C LEU A 286 22.10 19.16 7.44
N MET A 287 20.95 19.71 7.77
CA MET A 287 20.64 20.22 9.11
C MET A 287 19.33 19.56 9.61
N PRO A 288 19.15 19.40 10.92
CA PRO A 288 17.87 18.94 11.47
C PRO A 288 16.72 19.88 11.08
N GLU A 289 15.55 19.31 10.77
CA GLU A 289 14.36 20.09 10.41
C GLU A 289 13.95 21.06 11.52
N GLU A 290 14.21 20.72 12.78
CA GLU A 290 13.91 21.58 13.95
C GLU A 290 14.69 22.92 13.95
N ALA A 291 15.81 23.01 13.19
CA ALA A 291 16.58 24.23 13.02
C ALA A 291 15.97 25.16 11.95
N LEU A 292 15.00 24.67 11.17
CA LEU A 292 14.39 25.42 10.08
C LEU A 292 13.34 26.39 10.61
N VAL A 293 13.50 27.66 10.26
CA VAL A 293 12.54 28.72 10.61
C VAL A 293 11.91 29.26 9.32
N ASN A 294 10.60 29.06 9.19
CA ASN A 294 9.83 29.59 8.07
C ASN A 294 9.07 30.86 8.52
N GLU A 295 9.35 31.99 7.88
CA GLU A 295 8.64 33.23 8.10
C GLU A 295 8.09 33.77 6.78
N ARG A 296 6.75 33.78 6.68
CA ARG A 296 6.05 34.18 5.45
C ARG A 296 6.56 33.37 4.23
N SER A 297 7.31 34.01 3.33
CA SER A 297 7.83 33.37 2.10
C SER A 297 9.33 33.06 2.16
N ASN A 298 9.99 33.30 3.29
CA ASN A 298 11.44 33.15 3.43
C ASN A 298 11.80 32.11 4.47
N THR A 299 12.88 31.41 4.22
CA THR A 299 13.41 30.36 5.08
C THR A 299 14.72 30.81 5.71
N PHE A 300 14.86 30.60 7.01
CA PHE A 300 15.99 31.02 7.81
C PHE A 300 16.50 29.90 8.70
N ALA A 301 17.75 29.98 9.09
CA ALA A 301 18.30 29.30 10.26
C ALA A 301 18.97 30.33 11.17
N TYR A 302 19.13 30.01 12.45
CA TYR A 302 19.91 30.84 13.35
C TYR A 302 21.30 30.23 13.50
N THR A 303 22.34 31.00 13.21
CA THR A 303 23.72 30.67 13.55
C THR A 303 24.10 31.29 14.88
N VAL A 304 24.99 30.66 15.62
CA VAL A 304 25.48 31.16 16.93
C VAL A 304 26.94 31.53 16.80
N ALA A 305 27.21 32.80 17.01
CA ALA A 305 28.58 33.35 17.09
C ALA A 305 28.69 34.30 18.31
N ASP A 306 29.73 34.21 19.07
CA ASP A 306 30.00 35.07 20.25
C ASP A 306 28.83 35.16 21.24
N GLY A 307 28.11 34.06 21.46
CA GLY A 307 26.98 33.99 22.38
C GLY A 307 25.73 34.74 21.92
N LYS A 308 25.61 35.03 20.61
CA LYS A 308 24.43 35.67 20.02
C LYS A 308 23.90 34.83 18.88
N ALA A 309 22.58 34.80 18.74
CA ALA A 309 21.89 34.19 17.60
C ALA A 309 21.81 35.19 16.44
N ALA A 310 22.34 34.83 15.29
CA ALA A 310 22.24 35.62 14.07
C ALA A 310 21.27 34.93 13.09
N LYS A 311 20.28 35.66 12.62
CA LYS A 311 19.29 35.13 11.66
C LYS A 311 19.88 35.12 10.28
N GLN A 312 20.09 33.91 9.72
CA GLN A 312 20.71 33.71 8.41
C GLN A 312 19.67 33.23 7.40
N PRO A 313 19.45 33.93 6.28
CA PRO A 313 18.61 33.43 5.20
C PRO A 313 19.28 32.25 4.52
N ILE A 314 18.51 31.18 4.28
CA ILE A 314 19.01 29.94 3.70
C ILE A 314 18.17 29.52 2.50
N LYS A 315 18.79 28.80 1.57
CA LYS A 315 18.07 28.05 0.54
C LYS A 315 18.11 26.58 0.87
N VAL A 316 16.96 25.99 0.90
CA VAL A 316 16.79 24.56 1.22
C VAL A 316 16.48 23.75 -0.03
N GLY A 317 16.92 22.51 -0.01
CA GLY A 317 16.63 21.51 -1.04
C GLY A 317 15.66 20.44 -0.56
N PHE A 318 16.12 19.19 -0.54
CA PHE A 318 15.30 18.06 -0.09
C PHE A 318 15.00 18.14 1.41
N ASN A 319 13.83 17.66 1.79
CA ASN A 319 13.40 17.47 3.17
C ASN A 319 12.81 16.08 3.31
N ASP A 320 13.30 15.29 4.28
CA ASP A 320 12.82 13.93 4.53
C ASP A 320 11.92 13.83 5.78
N GLY A 321 11.72 14.97 6.48
CA GLY A 321 10.93 15.09 7.71
C GLY A 321 11.76 14.95 8.98
N GLN A 322 13.08 14.70 8.89
CA GLN A 322 14.05 14.73 9.99
C GLN A 322 15.18 15.70 9.70
N ASN A 323 15.66 15.70 8.47
CA ASN A 323 16.74 16.53 7.98
C ASN A 323 16.30 17.32 6.75
N VAL A 324 16.93 18.47 6.58
CA VAL A 324 16.77 19.36 5.43
C VAL A 324 18.11 19.59 4.78
N GLU A 325 18.17 19.45 3.46
CA GLU A 325 19.33 19.80 2.65
C GLU A 325 19.49 21.31 2.59
N VAL A 326 20.66 21.80 2.91
CA VAL A 326 21.03 23.23 2.78
C VAL A 326 21.79 23.42 1.48
N LEU A 327 21.20 24.19 0.55
CA LEU A 327 21.82 24.49 -0.75
C LEU A 327 22.71 25.72 -0.70
N ASP A 328 22.35 26.71 0.14
CA ASP A 328 23.05 27.99 0.25
C ASP A 328 22.71 28.69 1.57
N GLY A 329 23.60 29.57 2.04
CA GLY A 329 23.38 30.43 3.21
C GLY A 329 24.09 29.99 4.50
N LEU A 330 24.59 28.74 4.57
CA LEU A 330 25.38 28.22 5.71
C LEU A 330 26.71 27.65 5.21
N LYS A 331 27.74 27.73 6.05
CA LYS A 331 29.08 27.18 5.78
C LYS A 331 29.32 25.95 6.66
N ALA A 332 30.19 25.06 6.17
CA ALA A 332 30.69 23.96 7.00
C ALA A 332 31.38 24.51 8.25
N GLY A 333 30.97 24.08 9.42
CA GLY A 333 31.49 24.56 10.71
C GLY A 333 30.64 25.63 11.40
N ASP A 334 29.64 26.21 10.74
CA ASP A 334 28.70 27.11 11.42
C ASP A 334 27.95 26.37 12.52
N ALA A 335 27.89 26.95 13.72
CA ALA A 335 27.08 26.42 14.82
C ALA A 335 25.61 26.86 14.58
N ILE A 336 24.74 25.91 14.31
CA ILE A 336 23.32 26.11 13.99
C ILE A 336 22.52 25.93 15.28
N ALA A 337 21.71 26.91 15.63
CA ALA A 337 20.85 26.84 16.80
C ALA A 337 19.70 25.87 16.59
N LEU A 338 19.44 25.03 17.59
CA LEU A 338 18.25 24.20 17.72
C LEU A 338 17.32 24.86 18.74
N PRO A 339 16.42 25.76 18.30
CA PRO A 339 15.63 26.59 19.23
C PRO A 339 14.60 25.76 20.01
N GLY A 340 14.25 24.57 19.56
CA GLY A 340 13.22 23.74 20.17
C GLY A 340 11.89 24.52 20.25
N LYS A 341 11.40 24.77 21.48
CA LYS A 341 10.18 25.57 21.73
C LYS A 341 10.43 27.07 21.89
N ALA A 342 11.72 27.50 21.95
CA ALA A 342 12.06 28.90 22.14
C ALA A 342 11.96 29.68 20.80
N LYS A 343 11.33 30.86 20.84
CA LYS A 343 11.38 31.78 19.70
C LYS A 343 12.65 32.62 19.82
N LEU A 344 13.55 32.48 18.86
CA LEU A 344 14.75 33.31 18.77
C LEU A 344 14.49 34.57 17.96
N SER A 345 15.16 35.65 18.36
CA SER A 345 15.21 36.89 17.61
C SER A 345 16.64 37.16 17.13
N ASP A 346 16.76 37.93 16.04
CA ASP A 346 18.07 38.34 15.54
C ASP A 346 18.86 39.16 16.57
N GLY A 347 20.13 38.81 16.80
CA GLY A 347 20.99 39.45 17.78
C GLY A 347 20.73 39.04 19.24
N GLN A 348 19.81 38.13 19.50
CA GLN A 348 19.46 37.70 20.86
C GLN A 348 20.65 36.99 21.53
N SER A 349 20.91 37.36 22.82
CA SER A 349 21.89 36.66 23.62
C SER A 349 21.42 35.24 23.97
N VAL A 350 22.24 34.26 23.64
CA VAL A 350 21.97 32.84 23.85
C VAL A 350 23.09 32.16 24.62
N ARG A 351 22.74 31.13 25.38
CA ARG A 351 23.70 30.26 26.07
C ARG A 351 23.59 28.88 25.44
N VAL A 352 24.69 28.41 24.86
CA VAL A 352 24.77 27.06 24.35
C VAL A 352 24.86 26.10 25.51
N VAL A 353 23.89 25.20 25.61
CA VAL A 353 23.91 24.05 26.53
C VAL A 353 24.32 22.87 25.66
N ASP A 354 25.53 22.32 25.95
CA ASP A 354 26.11 21.22 25.16
C ASP A 354 25.07 20.12 24.94
N SER A 355 24.87 19.82 23.65
CA SER A 355 24.17 18.60 23.25
C SER A 355 25.19 17.52 22.93
N GLN A 356 24.96 16.33 23.45
CA GLN A 356 25.68 15.13 23.02
C GLN A 356 25.60 14.92 21.51
#